data_16b1cdf15eae90216b6d983223bef9d2
#
_entry.id   16b1cdf15eae90216b6d983223bef9d2
#
_cell.length_a   1.000
_cell.length_b   1.000
_cell.length_c   1.000
_cell.angle_alpha   90.00
_cell.angle_beta   90.00
_cell.angle_gamma   90.00
#
_symmetry.space_group_name_H-M   'P 1'
#
loop_
_entity.id
_entity.type
_entity.pdbx_description
1 polymer ?
#
loop_
_entity_poly.entity_id
_entity_poly.type
_entity_poly.pdbx_seq_one_letter_code
_entity_poly.pdbx_strand_id
1 'polypeptide(L)'
;MDNLLVRAQNLSKYFTDSSGVHKALDGVSLNIHRGETLGVVGESGSGKTTLGRTIMRLYKPEHGQIWFEGKEITRLNEGKLRPYRKEIQMIFQNPYESLSPRLTVGEILEEPLYIQKMGTKKERMDKAISMLEKVGLPRNSYQRKIHEFSGGQRQRIGIARALILEPKFIIADEPVSALDVSVQAQVLNLLKDLQAELNLTCLFISHDLSVVHYMSDRVAVMYLGHLIELAPKEELYRNPIHPYTKSLLASIPVADPERRNPYREPIILPEKPLYPPQLVHVGNEHYVSANMINIKDFEIESTKKQVSYT
;
A
#
# COMPACT_ATOMS: atom_id res chain seq x y z
N MET A 1 -19.62 -14.73 6.29
CA MET A 1 -18.18 -15.12 6.12
C MET A 1 -17.40 -13.84 6.17
N ASP A 2 -16.35 -13.77 7.00
CA ASP A 2 -15.55 -12.56 7.13
C ASP A 2 -14.95 -12.16 5.79
N ASN A 3 -15.30 -10.97 5.32
CA ASN A 3 -14.75 -10.37 4.09
C ASN A 3 -13.29 -9.93 4.28
N LEU A 4 -12.65 -10.33 5.40
CA LEU A 4 -11.31 -9.90 5.78
C LEU A 4 -10.24 -10.75 5.09
N LEU A 5 -9.33 -10.10 4.34
CA LEU A 5 -8.20 -10.77 3.70
C LEU A 5 -6.92 -10.67 4.53
N VAL A 6 -6.58 -9.46 4.98
CA VAL A 6 -5.38 -9.18 5.78
C VAL A 6 -5.78 -8.50 7.07
N ARG A 7 -5.25 -8.99 8.19
CA ARG A 7 -5.35 -8.33 9.49
C ARG A 7 -3.94 -8.11 10.04
N ALA A 8 -3.66 -6.88 10.36
CA ALA A 8 -2.46 -6.48 11.08
C ALA A 8 -2.86 -5.94 12.44
N GLN A 9 -2.22 -6.41 13.51
CA GLN A 9 -2.55 -6.02 14.87
C GLN A 9 -1.29 -5.64 15.65
N ASN A 10 -1.27 -4.40 16.16
CA ASN A 10 -0.20 -3.85 17.00
C ASN A 10 1.20 -4.03 16.39
N LEU A 11 1.32 -3.86 15.06
CA LEU A 11 2.59 -4.04 14.37
C LEU A 11 3.60 -2.97 14.77
N SER A 12 4.78 -3.44 15.20
CA SER A 12 5.92 -2.58 15.46
C SER A 12 7.14 -3.08 14.68
N LYS A 13 7.85 -2.14 14.08
CA LYS A 13 9.11 -2.39 13.36
C LYS A 13 10.12 -1.29 13.67
N TYR A 14 11.26 -1.71 14.19
CA TYR A 14 12.34 -0.81 14.61
C TYR A 14 13.58 -1.08 13.77
N PHE A 15 14.33 -0.03 13.49
CA PHE A 15 15.65 -0.09 12.88
C PHE A 15 16.65 0.56 13.83
N THR A 16 17.84 -0.03 13.95
CA THR A 16 18.92 0.51 14.78
C THR A 16 20.04 0.96 13.87
N ASP A 17 20.48 2.19 14.05
CA ASP A 17 21.64 2.76 13.38
C ASP A 17 22.55 3.47 14.39
N SER A 18 23.56 4.21 13.91
CA SER A 18 24.49 4.96 14.75
C SER A 18 23.83 6.09 15.56
N SER A 19 22.64 6.56 15.16
CA SER A 19 21.87 7.60 15.86
C SER A 19 20.91 7.04 16.92
N GLY A 20 20.74 5.71 16.97
CA GLY A 20 19.88 5.04 17.95
C GLY A 20 18.80 4.15 17.34
N VAL A 21 17.72 3.94 18.09
CA VAL A 21 16.57 3.12 17.67
C VAL A 21 15.53 4.01 16.99
N HIS A 22 15.31 3.78 15.71
CA HIS A 22 14.24 4.41 14.94
C HIS A 22 13.02 3.50 14.88
N LYS A 23 11.90 3.94 15.46
CA LYS A 23 10.62 3.24 15.41
C LYS A 23 9.89 3.60 14.12
N ALA A 24 10.10 2.82 13.08
CA ALA A 24 9.45 3.04 11.78
C ALA A 24 7.97 2.66 11.76
N LEU A 25 7.59 1.67 12.60
CA LEU A 25 6.20 1.35 12.95
C LEU A 25 6.12 1.19 14.46
N ASP A 26 5.06 1.72 15.08
CA ASP A 26 4.86 1.59 16.53
C ASP A 26 3.36 1.39 16.81
N GLY A 27 2.94 0.11 16.98
CA GLY A 27 1.59 -0.28 17.35
C GLY A 27 0.53 -0.13 16.25
N VAL A 28 0.89 -0.24 14.97
CA VAL A 28 -0.05 -0.09 13.85
C VAL A 28 -1.01 -1.26 13.76
N SER A 29 -2.31 -0.97 13.75
CA SER A 29 -3.37 -1.97 13.56
C SER A 29 -4.30 -1.55 12.41
N LEU A 30 -4.56 -2.47 11.47
CA LEU A 30 -5.47 -2.25 10.35
C LEU A 30 -6.02 -3.56 9.79
N ASN A 31 -7.16 -3.44 9.14
CA ASN A 31 -7.83 -4.53 8.43
C ASN A 31 -7.97 -4.17 6.95
N ILE A 32 -7.73 -5.14 6.06
CA ILE A 32 -7.91 -5.00 4.62
C ILE A 32 -8.92 -6.04 4.17
N HIS A 33 -10.00 -5.60 3.55
CA HIS A 33 -11.08 -6.47 3.08
C HIS A 33 -10.80 -6.99 1.66
N ARG A 34 -11.43 -8.10 1.31
CA ARG A 34 -11.28 -8.69 -0.04
C ARG A 34 -11.84 -7.75 -1.09
N GLY A 35 -11.09 -7.57 -2.17
CA GLY A 35 -11.47 -6.74 -3.31
C GLY A 35 -11.34 -5.23 -3.08
N GLU A 36 -11.00 -4.77 -1.85
CA GLU A 36 -10.79 -3.34 -1.60
C GLU A 36 -9.39 -2.87 -1.99
N THR A 37 -9.28 -1.58 -2.29
CA THR A 37 -8.03 -0.84 -2.25
C THR A 37 -7.97 0.01 -1.00
N LEU A 38 -7.09 -0.37 -0.06
CA LEU A 38 -6.76 0.49 1.07
C LEU A 38 -5.59 1.40 0.71
N GLY A 39 -5.85 2.70 0.59
CA GLY A 39 -4.80 3.71 0.40
C GLY A 39 -4.04 3.98 1.69
N VAL A 40 -2.72 4.17 1.60
CA VAL A 40 -1.89 4.59 2.73
C VAL A 40 -1.15 5.86 2.35
N VAL A 41 -1.40 6.94 3.10
CA VAL A 41 -0.82 8.26 2.86
C VAL A 41 -0.02 8.76 4.05
N GLY A 42 0.84 9.74 3.83
CA GLY A 42 1.67 10.40 4.83
C GLY A 42 2.96 10.90 4.21
N GLU A 43 3.69 11.76 4.91
CA GLU A 43 4.98 12.29 4.46
C GLU A 43 6.04 11.19 4.29
N SER A 44 7.15 11.54 3.61
CA SER A 44 8.33 10.67 3.55
C SER A 44 8.82 10.34 4.96
N GLY A 45 9.17 9.08 5.22
CA GLY A 45 9.59 8.64 6.55
C GLY A 45 8.45 8.34 7.54
N SER A 46 7.18 8.49 7.18
CA SER A 46 6.04 8.17 8.07
C SER A 46 5.84 6.66 8.34
N GLY A 47 6.57 5.78 7.64
CA GLY A 47 6.52 4.33 7.85
C GLY A 47 5.72 3.53 6.81
N LYS A 48 5.14 4.15 5.77
CA LYS A 48 4.28 3.51 4.75
C LYS A 48 4.92 2.29 4.07
N THR A 49 6.09 2.47 3.47
CA THR A 49 6.86 1.40 2.84
C THR A 49 7.21 0.30 3.84
N THR A 50 7.58 0.69 5.07
CA THR A 50 7.88 -0.28 6.14
C THR A 50 6.64 -1.09 6.50
N LEU A 51 5.44 -0.47 6.53
CA LEU A 51 4.18 -1.16 6.76
C LEU A 51 3.92 -2.23 5.68
N GLY A 52 4.01 -1.86 4.40
CA GLY A 52 3.84 -2.80 3.29
C GLY A 52 4.83 -3.95 3.35
N ARG A 53 6.13 -3.65 3.52
CA ARG A 53 7.20 -4.66 3.62
C ARG A 53 7.06 -5.57 4.86
N THR A 54 6.50 -5.06 5.95
CA THR A 54 6.24 -5.85 7.16
C THR A 54 5.02 -6.75 6.97
N ILE A 55 3.93 -6.28 6.38
CA ILE A 55 2.73 -7.08 6.10
C ILE A 55 3.06 -8.27 5.21
N MET A 56 3.84 -8.07 4.14
CA MET A 56 4.26 -9.19 3.28
C MET A 56 5.41 -10.02 3.85
N ARG A 57 5.85 -9.74 5.09
CA ARG A 57 6.93 -10.47 5.77
C ARG A 57 8.29 -10.41 5.06
N LEU A 58 8.59 -9.31 4.36
CA LEU A 58 9.97 -8.96 3.96
C LEU A 58 10.74 -8.45 5.18
N TYR A 59 10.08 -7.67 6.04
CA TYR A 59 10.60 -7.32 7.36
C TYR A 59 9.86 -8.14 8.43
N LYS A 60 10.63 -8.71 9.35
CA LYS A 60 10.07 -9.37 10.52
C LYS A 60 9.68 -8.28 11.53
N PRO A 61 8.41 -8.23 12.00
CA PRO A 61 8.01 -7.29 13.05
C PRO A 61 8.67 -7.66 14.39
N GLU A 62 8.96 -6.67 15.21
CA GLU A 62 9.39 -6.82 16.61
C GLU A 62 8.21 -7.21 17.48
N HIS A 63 7.07 -6.57 17.28
CA HIS A 63 5.82 -6.83 18.00
C HIS A 63 4.63 -6.90 17.05
N GLY A 64 3.54 -7.48 17.55
CA GLY A 64 2.28 -7.59 16.83
C GLY A 64 2.15 -8.87 16.03
N GLN A 65 1.05 -8.96 15.30
CA GLN A 65 0.65 -10.15 14.56
C GLN A 65 0.07 -9.78 13.19
N ILE A 66 0.25 -10.69 12.23
CA ILE A 66 -0.25 -10.58 10.85
C ILE A 66 -1.00 -11.85 10.51
N TRP A 67 -2.25 -11.70 10.07
CA TRP A 67 -3.05 -12.79 9.52
C TRP A 67 -3.34 -12.56 8.06
N PHE A 68 -3.28 -13.61 7.30
CA PHE A 68 -3.70 -13.66 5.90
C PHE A 68 -4.71 -14.79 5.73
N GLU A 69 -5.91 -14.48 5.25
CA GLU A 69 -7.03 -15.44 5.14
C GLU A 69 -7.29 -16.18 6.47
N GLY A 70 -7.28 -15.46 7.58
CA GLY A 70 -7.51 -16.00 8.92
C GLY A 70 -6.36 -16.84 9.50
N LYS A 71 -5.26 -17.02 8.77
CA LYS A 71 -4.08 -17.76 9.24
C LYS A 71 -2.98 -16.81 9.67
N GLU A 72 -2.43 -17.00 10.86
CA GLU A 72 -1.31 -16.19 11.34
C GLU A 72 -0.03 -16.54 10.57
N ILE A 73 0.57 -15.51 9.97
CA ILE A 73 1.81 -15.64 9.20
C ILE A 73 3.03 -14.97 9.87
N THR A 74 2.83 -14.34 11.03
CA THR A 74 3.83 -13.49 11.71
C THR A 74 5.15 -14.21 11.99
N ARG A 75 5.07 -15.44 12.48
CA ARG A 75 6.22 -16.20 12.97
C ARG A 75 6.62 -17.37 12.06
N LEU A 76 6.00 -17.49 10.88
CA LEU A 76 6.33 -18.54 9.93
C LEU A 76 7.78 -18.38 9.45
N ASN A 77 8.50 -19.52 9.34
CA ASN A 77 9.79 -19.55 8.68
C ASN A 77 9.63 -19.49 7.14
N GLU A 78 10.71 -19.25 6.39
CA GLU A 78 10.66 -19.05 4.93
C GLU A 78 10.04 -20.25 4.19
N GLY A 79 10.27 -21.50 4.64
CA GLY A 79 9.65 -22.67 4.05
C GLY A 79 8.13 -22.66 4.15
N LYS A 80 7.60 -22.26 5.31
CA LYS A 80 6.15 -22.15 5.55
C LYS A 80 5.56 -20.88 4.93
N LEU A 81 6.36 -19.83 4.70
CA LEU A 81 5.93 -18.61 4.01
C LEU A 81 5.85 -18.77 2.48
N ARG A 82 6.53 -19.77 1.91
CA ARG A 82 6.61 -19.96 0.46
C ARG A 82 5.23 -20.00 -0.24
N PRO A 83 4.18 -20.69 0.26
CA PRO A 83 2.86 -20.65 -0.34
C PRO A 83 2.25 -19.23 -0.34
N TYR A 84 2.47 -18.46 0.74
CA TYR A 84 1.97 -17.09 0.84
C TYR A 84 2.72 -16.10 -0.08
N ARG A 85 4.00 -16.39 -0.43
CA ARG A 85 4.75 -15.60 -1.41
C ARG A 85 4.12 -15.61 -2.81
N LYS A 86 3.31 -16.62 -3.15
CA LYS A 86 2.52 -16.65 -4.38
C LYS A 86 1.30 -15.73 -4.27
N GLU A 87 0.64 -15.77 -3.11
CA GLU A 87 -0.64 -15.09 -2.87
C GLU A 87 -0.47 -13.58 -2.55
N ILE A 88 0.72 -13.18 -2.08
CA ILE A 88 1.05 -11.80 -1.67
C ILE A 88 2.21 -11.31 -2.52
N GLN A 89 1.99 -10.30 -3.35
CA GLN A 89 3.01 -9.74 -4.24
C GLN A 89 3.18 -8.23 -4.01
N MET A 90 4.29 -7.68 -4.49
CA MET A 90 4.61 -6.26 -4.35
C MET A 90 5.02 -5.66 -5.69
N ILE A 91 4.47 -4.48 -5.97
CA ILE A 91 4.94 -3.58 -7.02
C ILE A 91 5.82 -2.54 -6.32
N PHE A 92 7.10 -2.51 -6.67
CA PHE A 92 8.10 -1.64 -6.04
C PHE A 92 8.08 -0.23 -6.63
N GLN A 93 8.46 0.74 -5.83
CA GLN A 93 8.62 2.14 -6.21
C GLN A 93 9.59 2.31 -7.39
N ASN A 94 10.72 1.63 -7.32
CA ASN A 94 11.72 1.61 -8.37
C ASN A 94 11.69 0.26 -9.10
N PRO A 95 11.32 0.20 -10.39
CA PRO A 95 11.31 -1.05 -11.14
C PRO A 95 12.65 -1.79 -11.13
N TYR A 96 13.77 -1.06 -11.05
CA TYR A 96 15.10 -1.67 -11.00
C TYR A 96 15.37 -2.51 -9.75
N GLU A 97 14.63 -2.31 -8.66
CA GLU A 97 14.75 -3.13 -7.45
C GLU A 97 14.23 -4.56 -7.67
N SER A 98 13.34 -4.72 -8.64
CA SER A 98 12.70 -6.01 -8.93
C SER A 98 13.07 -6.61 -10.30
N LEU A 99 13.67 -5.83 -11.20
CA LEU A 99 13.93 -6.23 -12.57
C LEU A 99 15.45 -6.32 -12.82
N SER A 100 15.98 -7.53 -12.97
CA SER A 100 17.40 -7.72 -13.30
C SER A 100 17.72 -7.17 -14.70
N PRO A 101 18.69 -6.25 -14.86
CA PRO A 101 19.05 -5.69 -16.16
C PRO A 101 19.73 -6.70 -17.09
N ARG A 102 20.15 -7.86 -16.57
CA ARG A 102 20.83 -8.90 -17.32
C ARG A 102 19.88 -9.84 -18.06
N LEU A 103 18.64 -9.96 -17.55
CA LEU A 103 17.62 -10.86 -18.06
C LEU A 103 16.79 -10.20 -19.15
N THR A 104 16.20 -11.01 -20.03
CA THR A 104 15.12 -10.58 -20.92
C THR A 104 13.82 -10.44 -20.14
N VAL A 105 12.87 -9.71 -20.71
CA VAL A 105 11.54 -9.56 -20.11
C VAL A 105 10.84 -10.90 -19.93
N GLY A 106 10.99 -11.81 -20.90
CA GLY A 106 10.47 -13.18 -20.80
C GLY A 106 11.02 -13.92 -19.59
N GLU A 107 12.36 -13.93 -19.43
CA GLU A 107 13.00 -14.56 -18.28
C GLU A 107 12.54 -13.97 -16.95
N ILE A 108 12.39 -12.65 -16.87
CA ILE A 108 11.89 -11.94 -15.67
C ILE A 108 10.47 -12.39 -15.31
N LEU A 109 9.59 -12.54 -16.30
CA LEU A 109 8.22 -12.96 -16.08
C LEU A 109 8.07 -14.44 -15.81
N GLU A 110 8.94 -15.28 -16.40
CA GLU A 110 8.93 -16.72 -16.14
C GLU A 110 9.54 -17.11 -14.79
N GLU A 111 10.48 -16.31 -14.26
CA GLU A 111 11.22 -16.62 -13.03
C GLU A 111 10.28 -16.91 -11.82
N PRO A 112 9.25 -16.08 -11.51
CA PRO A 112 8.31 -16.37 -10.43
C PRO A 112 7.56 -17.69 -10.62
N LEU A 113 7.13 -17.98 -11.85
CA LEU A 113 6.45 -19.23 -12.19
C LEU A 113 7.36 -20.44 -12.01
N TYR A 114 8.61 -20.31 -12.45
CA TYR A 114 9.63 -21.37 -12.30
C TYR A 114 9.93 -21.66 -10.82
N ILE A 115 10.13 -20.62 -10.01
CA ILE A 115 10.37 -20.74 -8.55
C ILE A 115 9.21 -21.43 -7.86
N GLN A 116 7.97 -21.11 -8.25
CA GLN A 116 6.75 -21.72 -7.70
C GLN A 116 6.44 -23.10 -8.34
N LYS A 117 7.28 -23.60 -9.24
CA LYS A 117 7.09 -24.88 -9.96
C LYS A 117 5.77 -24.95 -10.73
N MET A 118 5.35 -23.85 -11.33
CA MET A 118 4.12 -23.74 -12.09
C MET A 118 4.37 -23.94 -13.58
N GLY A 119 3.67 -24.92 -14.16
CA GLY A 119 3.64 -25.18 -15.59
C GLY A 119 4.95 -25.68 -16.23
N THR A 120 4.87 -26.12 -17.46
CA THR A 120 5.99 -26.44 -18.36
C THR A 120 6.66 -25.15 -18.87
N LYS A 121 7.80 -25.25 -19.50
CA LYS A 121 8.49 -24.11 -20.12
C LYS A 121 7.58 -23.38 -21.13
N LYS A 122 6.85 -24.14 -21.96
CA LYS A 122 5.93 -23.58 -22.96
C LYS A 122 4.77 -22.83 -22.30
N GLU A 123 4.13 -23.42 -21.29
CA GLU A 123 3.02 -22.78 -20.57
C GLU A 123 3.48 -21.51 -19.85
N ARG A 124 4.68 -21.47 -19.28
CA ARG A 124 5.24 -20.27 -18.67
C ARG A 124 5.47 -19.17 -19.71
N MET A 125 6.03 -19.52 -20.87
CA MET A 125 6.24 -18.58 -21.97
C MET A 125 4.89 -18.01 -22.47
N ASP A 126 3.89 -18.87 -22.69
CA ASP A 126 2.57 -18.45 -23.16
C ASP A 126 1.90 -17.51 -22.14
N LYS A 127 2.00 -17.84 -20.84
CA LYS A 127 1.50 -16.99 -19.75
C LYS A 127 2.24 -15.65 -19.67
N ALA A 128 3.56 -15.64 -19.84
CA ALA A 128 4.36 -14.41 -19.86
C ALA A 128 3.96 -13.49 -21.02
N ILE A 129 3.74 -14.05 -22.20
CA ILE A 129 3.29 -13.29 -23.39
C ILE A 129 1.88 -12.72 -23.17
N SER A 130 0.95 -13.53 -22.67
CA SER A 130 -0.41 -13.07 -22.37
C SER A 130 -0.40 -11.94 -21.34
N MET A 131 0.46 -12.02 -20.32
CA MET A 131 0.59 -10.97 -19.31
C MET A 131 1.19 -9.69 -19.90
N LEU A 132 2.15 -9.78 -20.84
CA LEU A 132 2.66 -8.60 -21.55
C LEU A 132 1.55 -7.88 -22.33
N GLU A 133 0.73 -8.63 -23.05
CA GLU A 133 -0.41 -8.07 -23.78
C GLU A 133 -1.41 -7.39 -22.84
N LYS A 134 -1.71 -7.99 -21.68
CA LYS A 134 -2.58 -7.41 -20.64
C LYS A 134 -2.06 -6.07 -20.11
N VAL A 135 -0.75 -5.91 -19.95
CA VAL A 135 -0.16 -4.63 -19.51
C VAL A 135 0.11 -3.65 -20.68
N GLY A 136 -0.40 -3.95 -21.89
CA GLY A 136 -0.29 -3.09 -23.06
C GLY A 136 1.10 -3.07 -23.70
N LEU A 137 1.86 -4.16 -23.55
CA LEU A 137 3.16 -4.33 -24.21
C LEU A 137 3.06 -5.38 -25.33
N PRO A 138 3.68 -5.14 -26.49
CA PRO A 138 3.62 -6.06 -27.60
C PRO A 138 4.40 -7.37 -27.32
N ARG A 139 3.97 -8.47 -27.95
CA ARG A 139 4.55 -9.81 -27.81
C ARG A 139 6.07 -9.86 -28.02
N ASN A 140 6.60 -9.08 -28.95
CA ASN A 140 8.04 -9.00 -29.20
C ASN A 140 8.85 -8.42 -28.05
N SER A 141 8.21 -7.79 -27.06
CA SER A 141 8.85 -7.34 -25.81
C SER A 141 9.47 -8.49 -25.02
N TYR A 142 8.96 -9.72 -25.19
CA TYR A 142 9.42 -10.90 -24.47
C TYR A 142 10.94 -11.16 -24.61
N GLN A 143 11.52 -10.94 -25.80
CA GLN A 143 12.94 -11.17 -26.07
C GLN A 143 13.85 -9.99 -25.75
N ARG A 144 13.28 -8.82 -25.46
CA ARG A 144 14.02 -7.59 -25.22
C ARG A 144 14.52 -7.49 -23.78
N LYS A 145 15.57 -6.71 -23.57
CA LYS A 145 16.15 -6.45 -22.24
C LYS A 145 15.55 -5.18 -21.63
N ILE A 146 15.53 -5.11 -20.29
CA ILE A 146 14.89 -4.02 -19.52
C ILE A 146 15.41 -2.61 -19.91
N HIS A 147 16.70 -2.47 -20.22
CA HIS A 147 17.27 -1.19 -20.57
C HIS A 147 16.72 -0.60 -21.90
N GLU A 148 16.09 -1.42 -22.74
CA GLU A 148 15.50 -1.00 -24.01
C GLU A 148 14.09 -0.37 -23.85
N PHE A 149 13.57 -0.28 -22.63
CA PHE A 149 12.22 0.20 -22.33
C PHE A 149 12.25 1.57 -21.64
N SER A 150 11.21 2.39 -21.89
CA SER A 150 10.98 3.63 -21.14
C SER A 150 10.62 3.35 -19.67
N GLY A 151 10.67 4.38 -18.82
CA GLY A 151 10.29 4.27 -17.40
C GLY A 151 8.91 3.68 -17.19
N GLY A 152 7.89 4.18 -17.90
CA GLY A 152 6.53 3.68 -17.82
C GLY A 152 6.38 2.24 -18.35
N GLN A 153 7.11 1.88 -19.39
CA GLN A 153 7.13 0.50 -19.89
C GLN A 153 7.78 -0.46 -18.88
N ARG A 154 8.87 -0.05 -18.22
CA ARG A 154 9.49 -0.84 -17.13
C ARG A 154 8.54 -1.02 -15.97
N GLN A 155 7.78 0.03 -15.61
CA GLN A 155 6.77 -0.08 -14.57
C GLN A 155 5.68 -1.09 -14.94
N ARG A 156 5.21 -1.08 -16.19
CA ARG A 156 4.25 -2.09 -16.71
C ARG A 156 4.82 -3.51 -16.63
N ILE A 157 6.11 -3.71 -16.89
CA ILE A 157 6.80 -5.00 -16.74
C ILE A 157 6.85 -5.40 -15.25
N GLY A 158 7.12 -4.45 -14.33
CA GLY A 158 7.08 -4.68 -12.88
C GLY A 158 5.69 -5.11 -12.40
N ILE A 159 4.63 -4.46 -12.92
CA ILE A 159 3.24 -4.84 -12.67
C ILE A 159 2.96 -6.26 -13.20
N ALA A 160 3.36 -6.55 -14.44
CA ALA A 160 3.20 -7.87 -15.05
C ALA A 160 3.88 -8.97 -14.20
N ARG A 161 5.10 -8.71 -13.72
CA ARG A 161 5.85 -9.63 -12.84
C ARG A 161 5.12 -9.88 -11.52
N ALA A 162 4.55 -8.86 -10.91
CA ALA A 162 3.78 -9.02 -9.68
C ALA A 162 2.48 -9.81 -9.91
N LEU A 163 1.82 -9.61 -11.05
CA LEU A 163 0.53 -10.22 -11.35
C LEU A 163 0.60 -11.62 -11.95
N ILE A 164 1.75 -12.05 -12.48
CA ILE A 164 1.87 -13.32 -13.23
C ILE A 164 1.56 -14.55 -12.39
N LEU A 165 1.70 -14.45 -11.06
CA LEU A 165 1.34 -15.50 -10.11
C LEU A 165 -0.16 -15.52 -9.76
N GLU A 166 -0.95 -14.55 -10.27
CA GLU A 166 -2.37 -14.36 -9.93
C GLU A 166 -2.57 -14.24 -8.41
N PRO A 167 -1.92 -13.26 -7.77
CA PRO A 167 -1.99 -13.09 -6.32
C PRO A 167 -3.39 -12.64 -5.89
N LYS A 168 -3.73 -12.88 -4.62
CA LYS A 168 -4.95 -12.35 -3.98
C LYS A 168 -4.74 -10.96 -3.41
N PHE A 169 -3.49 -10.63 -3.07
CA PHE A 169 -3.14 -9.37 -2.42
C PHE A 169 -1.90 -8.76 -3.04
N ILE A 170 -2.00 -7.47 -3.37
CA ILE A 170 -0.89 -6.68 -3.91
C ILE A 170 -0.60 -5.51 -2.99
N ILE A 171 0.68 -5.26 -2.76
CA ILE A 171 1.17 -4.04 -2.15
C ILE A 171 1.82 -3.20 -3.26
N ALA A 172 1.21 -2.08 -3.60
CA ALA A 172 1.75 -1.13 -4.56
C ALA A 172 2.45 0.00 -3.81
N ASP A 173 3.78 -0.06 -3.73
CA ASP A 173 4.61 0.89 -2.99
C ASP A 173 5.08 2.01 -3.94
N GLU A 174 4.39 3.15 -3.89
CA GLU A 174 4.64 4.33 -4.73
C GLU A 174 4.81 4.00 -6.24
N PRO A 175 3.88 3.25 -6.85
CA PRO A 175 4.10 2.62 -8.16
C PRO A 175 4.26 3.61 -9.32
N VAL A 176 4.04 4.90 -9.11
CA VAL A 176 4.10 5.93 -10.16
C VAL A 176 4.97 7.14 -9.81
N SER A 177 5.59 7.17 -8.62
CA SER A 177 6.31 8.36 -8.11
C SER A 177 7.51 8.79 -8.97
N ALA A 178 8.12 7.87 -9.72
CA ALA A 178 9.28 8.12 -10.57
C ALA A 178 8.92 8.40 -12.05
N LEU A 179 7.63 8.56 -12.37
CA LEU A 179 7.12 8.74 -13.72
C LEU A 179 6.63 10.18 -13.96
N ASP A 180 6.64 10.62 -15.20
CA ASP A 180 5.99 11.88 -15.59
C ASP A 180 4.47 11.78 -15.50
N VAL A 181 3.77 12.91 -15.32
CA VAL A 181 2.33 12.99 -15.04
C VAL A 181 1.47 12.24 -16.07
N SER A 182 1.84 12.33 -17.36
CA SER A 182 1.06 11.69 -18.43
C SER A 182 1.17 10.17 -18.40
N VAL A 183 2.35 9.65 -18.07
CA VAL A 183 2.59 8.22 -17.93
C VAL A 183 2.03 7.69 -16.61
N GLN A 184 2.06 8.49 -15.54
CA GLN A 184 1.40 8.15 -14.26
C GLN A 184 -0.07 7.80 -14.49
N ALA A 185 -0.83 8.68 -15.16
CA ALA A 185 -2.25 8.45 -15.42
C ALA A 185 -2.50 7.13 -16.19
N GLN A 186 -1.66 6.81 -17.17
CA GLN A 186 -1.79 5.56 -17.92
C GLN A 186 -1.52 4.32 -17.06
N VAL A 187 -0.52 4.37 -16.16
CA VAL A 187 -0.19 3.25 -15.27
C VAL A 187 -1.25 3.08 -14.18
N LEU A 188 -1.81 4.18 -13.65
CA LEU A 188 -2.89 4.12 -12.66
C LEU A 188 -4.17 3.53 -13.25
N ASN A 189 -4.56 3.95 -14.47
CA ASN A 189 -5.70 3.36 -15.16
C ASN A 189 -5.50 1.86 -15.40
N LEU A 190 -4.32 1.47 -15.91
CA LEU A 190 -3.98 0.06 -16.08
C LEU A 190 -4.10 -0.74 -14.78
N LEU A 191 -3.58 -0.22 -13.66
CA LEU A 191 -3.69 -0.89 -12.35
C LEU A 191 -5.14 -1.04 -11.91
N LYS A 192 -5.96 -0.01 -12.12
CA LYS A 192 -7.39 -0.01 -11.76
C LYS A 192 -8.18 -1.02 -12.61
N ASP A 193 -7.91 -1.08 -13.91
CA ASP A 193 -8.54 -2.03 -14.82
C ASP A 193 -8.17 -3.47 -14.43
N LEU A 194 -6.88 -3.74 -14.18
CA LEU A 194 -6.40 -5.05 -13.74
C LEU A 194 -6.93 -5.44 -12.36
N GLN A 195 -7.10 -4.49 -11.44
CA GLN A 195 -7.71 -4.72 -10.14
C GLN A 195 -9.16 -5.17 -10.28
N ALA A 196 -9.95 -4.48 -11.12
CA ALA A 196 -11.34 -4.83 -11.38
C ALA A 196 -11.46 -6.19 -12.09
N GLU A 197 -10.65 -6.43 -13.15
CA GLU A 197 -10.67 -7.68 -13.92
C GLU A 197 -10.32 -8.90 -13.06
N LEU A 198 -9.32 -8.77 -12.20
CA LEU A 198 -8.77 -9.87 -11.40
C LEU A 198 -9.33 -9.93 -9.98
N ASN A 199 -10.26 -9.03 -9.62
CA ASN A 199 -10.81 -8.88 -8.26
C ASN A 199 -9.71 -8.83 -7.17
N LEU A 200 -8.68 -8.02 -7.40
CA LEU A 200 -7.50 -7.93 -6.56
C LEU A 200 -7.77 -7.08 -5.32
N THR A 201 -7.25 -7.52 -4.19
CA THR A 201 -7.13 -6.68 -2.99
C THR A 201 -5.81 -5.93 -3.04
N CYS A 202 -5.83 -4.63 -2.73
CA CYS A 202 -4.64 -3.78 -2.85
C CYS A 202 -4.37 -2.95 -1.59
N LEU A 203 -3.11 -2.92 -1.16
CA LEU A 203 -2.58 -1.87 -0.28
C LEU A 203 -1.82 -0.88 -1.16
N PHE A 204 -2.40 0.29 -1.39
CA PHE A 204 -1.85 1.29 -2.29
C PHE A 204 -1.15 2.40 -1.49
N ILE A 205 0.17 2.46 -1.55
CA ILE A 205 1.01 3.42 -0.84
C ILE A 205 1.40 4.55 -1.78
N SER A 206 1.13 5.79 -1.38
CA SER A 206 1.59 6.98 -2.08
C SER A 206 1.74 8.18 -1.12
N HIS A 207 2.55 9.14 -1.48
CA HIS A 207 2.59 10.45 -0.84
C HIS A 207 1.67 11.46 -1.55
N ASP A 208 1.15 11.13 -2.75
CA ASP A 208 0.22 11.97 -3.50
C ASP A 208 -1.23 11.61 -3.14
N LEU A 209 -1.88 12.51 -2.43
CA LEU A 209 -3.26 12.38 -1.97
C LEU A 209 -4.26 12.31 -3.14
N SER A 210 -4.00 13.00 -4.26
CA SER A 210 -4.88 12.96 -5.44
C SER A 210 -4.87 11.58 -6.09
N VAL A 211 -3.69 10.96 -6.16
CA VAL A 211 -3.53 9.59 -6.65
C VAL A 211 -4.23 8.59 -5.73
N VAL A 212 -4.10 8.76 -4.41
CA VAL A 212 -4.76 7.88 -3.43
C VAL A 212 -6.28 8.05 -3.49
N HIS A 213 -6.80 9.26 -3.60
CA HIS A 213 -8.23 9.50 -3.79
C HIS A 213 -8.78 8.76 -5.03
N TYR A 214 -8.01 8.77 -6.13
CA TYR A 214 -8.40 8.10 -7.37
C TYR A 214 -8.44 6.58 -7.24
N MET A 215 -7.44 6.00 -6.54
CA MET A 215 -7.23 4.55 -6.49
C MET A 215 -7.98 3.84 -5.37
N SER A 216 -8.26 4.50 -4.26
CA SER A 216 -8.63 3.84 -2.99
C SER A 216 -10.13 3.85 -2.72
N ASP A 217 -10.59 2.90 -1.91
CA ASP A 217 -11.94 2.86 -1.32
C ASP A 217 -11.92 3.44 0.09
N ARG A 218 -10.90 3.09 0.89
CA ARG A 218 -10.62 3.62 2.21
C ARG A 218 -9.20 4.15 2.26
N VAL A 219 -8.95 5.11 3.15
CA VAL A 219 -7.62 5.74 3.28
C VAL A 219 -7.16 5.71 4.73
N ALA A 220 -5.94 5.26 4.92
CA ALA A 220 -5.20 5.21 6.17
C ALA A 220 -4.11 6.29 6.17
N VAL A 221 -4.10 7.17 7.14
CA VAL A 221 -3.10 8.24 7.28
C VAL A 221 -2.05 7.84 8.29
N MET A 222 -0.80 7.83 7.86
CA MET A 222 0.35 7.51 8.70
C MET A 222 1.16 8.76 9.05
N TYR A 223 1.52 8.88 10.32
CA TYR A 223 2.36 9.95 10.84
C TYR A 223 3.34 9.42 11.88
N LEU A 224 4.65 9.65 11.69
CA LEU A 224 5.74 9.27 12.61
C LEU A 224 5.68 7.80 13.09
N GLY A 225 5.34 6.87 12.18
CA GLY A 225 5.27 5.44 12.47
C GLY A 225 3.94 4.96 13.06
N HIS A 226 2.95 5.83 13.20
CA HIS A 226 1.62 5.52 13.73
C HIS A 226 0.53 5.66 12.67
N LEU A 227 -0.54 4.88 12.80
CA LEU A 227 -1.79 5.10 12.10
C LEU A 227 -2.63 6.10 12.92
N ILE A 228 -2.95 7.26 12.34
CA ILE A 228 -3.59 8.35 13.06
C ILE A 228 -5.03 8.60 12.63
N GLU A 229 -5.38 8.25 11.41
CA GLU A 229 -6.74 8.40 10.87
C GLU A 229 -7.01 7.33 9.81
N LEU A 230 -8.21 6.78 9.78
CA LEU A 230 -8.67 5.77 8.83
C LEU A 230 -10.15 5.98 8.54
N ALA A 231 -10.52 6.17 7.29
CA ALA A 231 -11.92 6.35 6.90
C ALA A 231 -12.18 5.92 5.45
N PRO A 232 -13.45 5.78 5.03
CA PRO A 232 -13.82 5.81 3.62
C PRO A 232 -13.26 7.06 2.95
N LYS A 233 -12.78 6.95 1.71
CA LYS A 233 -12.08 8.06 1.05
C LYS A 233 -12.91 9.35 1.01
N GLU A 234 -14.19 9.25 0.67
CA GLU A 234 -15.06 10.42 0.58
C GLU A 234 -15.22 11.12 1.93
N GLU A 235 -15.29 10.35 3.02
CA GLU A 235 -15.39 10.89 4.37
C GLU A 235 -14.08 11.59 4.77
N LEU A 236 -12.93 10.95 4.56
CA LEU A 236 -11.62 11.51 4.90
C LEU A 236 -11.35 12.84 4.19
N TYR A 237 -11.72 12.94 2.90
CA TYR A 237 -11.44 14.14 2.11
C TYR A 237 -12.44 15.27 2.38
N ARG A 238 -13.67 14.95 2.78
CA ARG A 238 -14.70 15.97 3.15
C ARG A 238 -14.57 16.44 4.59
N ASN A 239 -14.36 15.50 5.50
CA ASN A 239 -14.42 15.71 6.95
C ASN A 239 -13.16 15.19 7.65
N PRO A 240 -11.93 15.65 7.28
CA PRO A 240 -10.73 15.24 7.99
C PRO A 240 -10.78 15.74 9.43
N ILE A 241 -10.43 14.87 10.39
CA ILE A 241 -10.52 15.21 11.82
C ILE A 241 -9.15 15.55 12.37
N HIS A 242 -8.15 14.68 12.13
CA HIS A 242 -6.83 14.85 12.69
C HIS A 242 -6.11 16.09 12.09
N PRO A 243 -5.44 16.94 12.92
CA PRO A 243 -4.76 18.16 12.43
C PRO A 243 -3.75 17.86 11.31
N TYR A 244 -3.00 16.77 11.41
CA TYR A 244 -2.06 16.36 10.36
C TYR A 244 -2.76 16.02 9.03
N THR A 245 -3.89 15.31 9.07
CA THR A 245 -4.68 15.03 7.87
C THR A 245 -5.19 16.31 7.22
N LYS A 246 -5.68 17.26 8.02
CA LYS A 246 -6.08 18.60 7.54
C LYS A 246 -4.91 19.33 6.87
N SER A 247 -3.71 19.27 7.47
CA SER A 247 -2.50 19.86 6.90
C SER A 247 -2.11 19.21 5.57
N LEU A 248 -2.14 17.87 5.50
CA LEU A 248 -1.86 17.14 4.27
C LEU A 248 -2.83 17.51 3.14
N LEU A 249 -4.14 17.48 3.42
CA LEU A 249 -5.17 17.82 2.43
C LEU A 249 -5.09 19.29 2.02
N ALA A 250 -4.72 20.18 2.94
CA ALA A 250 -4.49 21.58 2.65
C ALA A 250 -3.30 21.83 1.71
N SER A 251 -2.35 20.91 1.62
CA SER A 251 -1.19 21.01 0.73
C SER A 251 -1.49 20.61 -0.72
N ILE A 252 -2.65 19.99 -1.00
CA ILE A 252 -3.06 19.65 -2.37
C ILE A 252 -3.18 20.93 -3.19
N PRO A 253 -2.48 21.07 -4.34
CA PRO A 253 -2.62 22.22 -5.20
C PRO A 253 -4.06 22.37 -5.72
N VAL A 254 -4.68 23.52 -5.49
CA VAL A 254 -5.98 23.84 -6.09
C VAL A 254 -5.72 24.42 -7.48
N ALA A 255 -6.28 23.79 -8.50
CA ALA A 255 -6.12 24.22 -9.89
C ALA A 255 -6.77 25.59 -10.18
N ASP A 256 -7.76 25.98 -9.37
CA ASP A 256 -8.48 27.25 -9.48
C ASP A 256 -7.73 28.36 -8.71
N PRO A 257 -7.15 29.37 -9.38
CA PRO A 257 -6.45 30.47 -8.71
C PRO A 257 -7.34 31.29 -7.79
N GLU A 258 -8.65 31.40 -8.06
CA GLU A 258 -9.61 32.17 -7.26
C GLU A 258 -9.95 31.49 -5.93
N ARG A 259 -9.73 30.18 -5.85
CA ARG A 259 -9.92 29.38 -4.62
C ARG A 259 -8.65 29.26 -3.77
N ARG A 260 -7.54 29.86 -4.20
CA ARG A 260 -6.33 29.94 -3.38
C ARG A 260 -6.58 30.86 -2.19
N ASN A 261 -6.62 30.30 -1.00
CA ASN A 261 -6.55 31.11 0.23
C ASN A 261 -5.06 31.34 0.56
N PRO A 262 -4.51 32.57 0.34
CA PRO A 262 -3.09 32.87 0.61
C PRO A 262 -2.78 32.94 2.13
N TYR A 263 -3.82 33.04 2.97
CA TYR A 263 -3.70 33.17 4.44
C TYR A 263 -4.21 31.91 5.13
N ARG A 264 -3.53 30.77 4.91
CA ARG A 264 -3.81 29.58 5.73
C ARG A 264 -3.09 29.73 7.07
N GLU A 265 -3.84 29.69 8.15
CA GLU A 265 -3.23 29.60 9.48
C GLU A 265 -2.35 28.36 9.55
N PRO A 266 -1.13 28.48 10.12
CA PRO A 266 -0.25 27.33 10.28
C PRO A 266 -0.93 26.30 11.20
N ILE A 267 -1.13 25.08 10.69
CA ILE A 267 -1.64 24.00 11.51
C ILE A 267 -0.49 23.52 12.39
N ILE A 268 -0.67 23.64 13.71
CA ILE A 268 0.29 23.12 14.68
C ILE A 268 0.19 21.60 14.63
N LEU A 269 1.25 20.97 14.17
CA LEU A 269 1.32 19.51 14.12
C LEU A 269 1.61 18.98 15.53
N PRO A 270 0.93 17.91 15.94
CA PRO A 270 1.20 17.27 17.22
C PRO A 270 2.58 16.63 17.23
N GLU A 271 3.22 16.69 18.40
CA GLU A 271 4.48 15.96 18.63
C GLU A 271 4.24 14.45 18.53
N LYS A 272 5.34 13.71 18.32
CA LYS A 272 5.29 12.25 18.32
C LYS A 272 4.74 11.74 19.65
N PRO A 273 3.64 10.97 19.68
CA PRO A 273 3.09 10.45 20.92
C PRO A 273 4.09 9.51 21.63
N LEU A 274 4.12 9.56 22.95
CA LEU A 274 4.97 8.67 23.76
C LEU A 274 4.54 7.21 23.68
N TYR A 275 3.25 6.97 23.44
CA TYR A 275 2.63 5.65 23.32
C TYR A 275 1.85 5.54 22.00
N PRO A 276 1.75 4.33 21.43
CA PRO A 276 0.93 4.11 20.24
C PRO A 276 -0.50 4.64 20.44
N PRO A 277 -1.00 5.50 19.55
CA PRO A 277 -2.33 6.03 19.67
C PRO A 277 -3.38 4.94 19.45
N GLN A 278 -4.44 4.97 20.25
CA GLN A 278 -5.62 4.15 20.02
C GLN A 278 -6.56 4.87 19.06
N LEU A 279 -6.99 4.19 18.01
CA LEU A 279 -8.02 4.70 17.12
C LEU A 279 -9.39 4.56 17.79
N VAL A 280 -10.15 5.63 17.82
CA VAL A 280 -11.55 5.65 18.25
C VAL A 280 -12.46 5.83 17.06
N HIS A 281 -13.61 5.13 17.06
CA HIS A 281 -14.63 5.26 16.05
C HIS A 281 -15.44 6.54 16.29
N VAL A 282 -15.58 7.38 15.27
CA VAL A 282 -16.26 8.68 15.35
C VAL A 282 -17.51 8.77 14.45
N GLY A 283 -18.00 7.64 13.94
CA GLY A 283 -19.11 7.54 12.97
C GLY A 283 -18.63 7.24 11.56
N ASN A 284 -19.53 6.83 10.67
CA ASN A 284 -19.29 6.64 9.22
C ASN A 284 -18.04 5.79 8.88
N GLU A 285 -17.76 4.74 9.66
CA GLU A 285 -16.51 3.95 9.53
C GLU A 285 -15.23 4.79 9.61
N HIS A 286 -15.30 5.95 10.26
CA HIS A 286 -14.22 6.87 10.47
C HIS A 286 -13.59 6.64 11.84
N TYR A 287 -12.28 6.45 11.85
CA TYR A 287 -11.47 6.17 13.03
C TYR A 287 -10.35 7.19 13.12
N VAL A 288 -10.12 7.75 14.31
CA VAL A 288 -9.10 8.76 14.54
C VAL A 288 -8.36 8.52 15.85
N SER A 289 -7.12 8.95 15.92
CA SER A 289 -6.26 8.83 17.11
C SER A 289 -6.84 9.63 18.29
N ALA A 290 -7.20 8.94 19.37
CA ALA A 290 -7.79 9.54 20.57
C ALA A 290 -6.85 10.52 21.30
N ASN A 291 -5.53 10.32 21.17
CA ASN A 291 -4.52 11.09 21.92
C ASN A 291 -4.32 12.52 21.40
N MET A 292 -4.94 12.87 20.28
CA MET A 292 -4.66 14.10 19.54
C MET A 292 -5.91 14.90 19.17
N ILE A 293 -7.08 14.49 19.67
CA ILE A 293 -8.34 15.19 19.48
C ILE A 293 -8.99 15.43 20.83
N ASN A 294 -9.75 16.53 20.95
CA ASN A 294 -10.62 16.74 22.08
C ASN A 294 -11.85 15.84 21.91
N ILE A 295 -11.82 14.66 22.53
CA ILE A 295 -12.88 13.63 22.40
C ILE A 295 -14.26 14.17 22.78
N LYS A 296 -14.33 15.26 23.57
CA LYS A 296 -15.59 15.89 23.98
C LYS A 296 -16.33 16.58 22.83
N ASP A 297 -15.64 16.87 21.72
CA ASP A 297 -16.25 17.55 20.57
C ASP A 297 -16.96 16.57 19.61
N PHE A 298 -16.89 15.28 19.89
CA PHE A 298 -17.56 14.24 19.12
C PHE A 298 -18.59 13.53 19.99
N GLU A 299 -19.82 13.37 19.52
CA GLU A 299 -20.78 12.42 20.06
C GLU A 299 -20.20 11.02 19.86
N ILE A 300 -19.42 10.57 20.83
CA ILE A 300 -18.99 9.18 20.88
C ILE A 300 -20.27 8.41 21.19
N GLU A 301 -20.84 7.74 20.19
CA GLU A 301 -21.75 6.65 20.45
C GLU A 301 -21.05 5.73 21.44
N SER A 302 -21.47 5.81 22.69
CA SER A 302 -20.95 5.04 23.82
C SER A 302 -21.41 3.59 23.72
N THR A 303 -21.07 2.96 22.61
CA THR A 303 -21.02 1.53 22.49
C THR A 303 -19.56 1.14 22.69
N LYS A 304 -19.27 0.57 23.86
CA LYS A 304 -18.06 -0.19 24.20
C LYS A 304 -17.82 -1.34 23.20
N LYS A 305 -17.74 -1.04 21.95
CA LYS A 305 -17.03 -1.84 20.97
C LYS A 305 -15.62 -1.24 20.89
N GLN A 306 -14.83 -1.46 21.98
CA GLN A 306 -13.44 -1.77 21.71
C GLN A 306 -13.47 -2.63 20.46
N VAL A 307 -12.76 -2.24 19.41
CA VAL A 307 -12.41 -3.16 18.34
C VAL A 307 -11.63 -4.27 19.05
N SER A 308 -12.37 -5.16 19.72
CA SER A 308 -11.83 -6.40 20.26
C SER A 308 -11.49 -7.17 19.01
N TYR A 309 -10.24 -7.15 18.66
CA TYR A 309 -9.64 -8.05 17.72
C TYR A 309 -9.63 -9.46 18.37
N THR A 310 -10.81 -9.99 18.78
CA THR A 310 -11.00 -11.40 19.11
C THR A 310 -11.21 -12.22 17.87
#